data_0ba674da52c6cafc24e0f905807ab81f
#
_entry.id   0ba674da52c6cafc24e0f905807ab81f
#
_cell.length_a   1.000
_cell.length_b   1.000
_cell.length_c   1.000
_cell.angle_alpha   90.00
_cell.angle_beta   90.00
_cell.angle_gamma   90.00
#
_symmetry.space_group_name_H-M   'P 1'
#
loop_
_entity.id
_entity.type
_entity.pdbx_description
1 polymer ?
#
loop_
_entity_poly.entity_id
_entity_poly.type
_entity_poly.pdbx_seq_one_letter_code
_entity_poly.pdbx_strand_id
1 'polypeptide(L)'
;MKKEIVWPHGHQAAAMICIMLDAEFIWLGMDPEKYDTPKHRSMGEYGPRRGINRILEALDRFQVKATFFAPGIFAETYPEQLKEIAEAGHEI
;
A
#
# COMPACT_ATOMS: atom_id res chain seq x y z
N MET A 1 36.93 -3.73 2.55
CA MET A 1 36.79 -2.27 2.38
C MET A 1 35.33 -1.87 2.51
N LYS A 2 35.01 -0.98 3.42
CA LYS A 2 33.68 -0.39 3.49
C LYS A 2 33.51 0.63 2.38
N LYS A 3 32.50 0.46 1.52
CA LYS A 3 32.09 1.52 0.60
C LYS A 3 31.30 2.57 1.37
N GLU A 4 31.70 3.80 1.26
CA GLU A 4 30.93 4.91 1.78
C GLU A 4 29.66 5.08 0.94
N ILE A 5 28.50 5.15 1.59
CA ILE A 5 27.23 5.42 0.91
C ILE A 5 27.08 6.93 0.82
N VAL A 6 26.96 7.43 -0.41
CA VAL A 6 26.74 8.83 -0.67
C VAL A 6 25.29 9.01 -1.11
N TRP A 7 24.52 9.70 -0.27
CA TRP A 7 23.12 10.04 -0.58
C TRP A 7 23.04 11.30 -1.44
N PRO A 8 22.09 11.37 -2.37
CA PRO A 8 21.91 12.56 -3.19
C PRO A 8 21.54 13.78 -2.35
N HIS A 9 21.87 14.97 -2.86
CA HIS A 9 21.55 16.26 -2.26
C HIS A 9 22.10 16.49 -0.85
N GLY A 10 23.20 15.82 -0.48
CA GLY A 10 23.82 15.98 0.83
C GLY A 10 23.08 15.34 1.99
N HIS A 11 22.08 14.51 1.72
CA HIS A 11 21.38 13.76 2.76
C HIS A 11 22.29 12.70 3.40
N GLN A 12 22.08 12.44 4.68
CA GLN A 12 22.85 11.46 5.44
C GLN A 12 22.15 10.09 5.53
N ALA A 13 20.84 10.03 5.30
CA ALA A 13 20.02 8.84 5.35
C ALA A 13 18.76 9.02 4.50
N ALA A 14 18.12 7.90 4.19
CA ALA A 14 16.82 7.87 3.53
C ALA A 14 15.90 6.89 4.23
N ALA A 15 14.60 7.18 4.22
CA ALA A 15 13.57 6.29 4.70
C ALA A 15 12.53 6.07 3.60
N MET A 16 12.04 4.85 3.49
CA MET A 16 10.96 4.47 2.58
C MET A 16 9.73 4.06 3.39
N ILE A 17 8.58 4.56 2.99
CA ILE A 17 7.30 4.07 3.49
C ILE A 17 6.70 3.19 2.41
N CYS A 18 6.49 1.91 2.74
CA CYS A 18 5.93 0.91 1.84
C CYS A 18 4.59 0.46 2.37
N ILE A 19 3.55 0.59 1.55
CA ILE A 19 2.18 0.20 1.89
C ILE A 19 1.80 -1.03 1.06
N MET A 20 1.41 -2.10 1.72
CA MET A 20 0.98 -3.33 1.07
C MET A 20 -0.53 -3.32 0.87
N LEU A 21 -0.97 -3.46 -0.37
CA LEU A 21 -2.39 -3.45 -0.76
C LEU A 21 -2.93 -4.88 -0.91
N ASP A 22 -2.80 -5.66 0.14
CA ASP A 22 -3.22 -7.07 0.09
C ASP A 22 -4.74 -7.24 0.20
N ALA A 23 -5.42 -6.36 0.92
CA ALA A 23 -6.87 -6.43 1.15
C ALA A 23 -7.30 -7.84 1.62
N GLU A 24 -8.46 -8.32 1.17
CA GLU A 24 -8.93 -9.68 1.48
C GLU A 24 -8.09 -10.76 0.81
N PHE A 25 -7.28 -10.40 -0.17
CA PHE A 25 -6.53 -11.37 -0.96
C PHE A 25 -5.38 -12.03 -0.19
N ILE A 26 -4.94 -11.44 0.92
CA ILE A 26 -3.95 -12.09 1.78
C ILE A 26 -4.46 -13.42 2.32
N TRP A 27 -5.71 -13.44 2.77
CA TRP A 27 -6.33 -14.67 3.30
C TRP A 27 -6.75 -15.61 2.20
N LEU A 28 -7.34 -15.11 1.13
CA LEU A 28 -7.78 -15.91 -0.01
C LEU A 28 -6.59 -16.57 -0.72
N GLY A 29 -5.45 -15.91 -0.76
CA GLY A 29 -4.23 -16.48 -1.32
C GLY A 29 -3.57 -17.53 -0.44
N MET A 30 -3.79 -17.49 0.87
CA MET A 30 -3.24 -18.48 1.80
C MET A 30 -4.01 -19.80 1.77
N ASP A 31 -5.31 -19.74 1.98
CA ASP A 31 -6.19 -20.91 2.00
C ASP A 31 -7.64 -20.46 1.77
N PRO A 32 -8.11 -20.48 0.50
CA PRO A 32 -9.46 -20.01 0.20
C PRO A 32 -10.57 -20.84 0.86
N GLU A 33 -10.35 -22.14 1.08
CA GLU A 33 -11.36 -22.98 1.75
C GLU A 33 -11.57 -22.57 3.20
N LYS A 34 -10.49 -22.18 3.89
CA LYS A 34 -10.54 -21.78 5.30
C LYS A 34 -10.94 -20.33 5.49
N TYR A 35 -10.44 -19.42 4.66
CA TYR A 35 -10.54 -17.98 4.88
C TYR A 35 -11.54 -17.26 3.98
N ASP A 36 -12.17 -17.95 3.03
CA ASP A 36 -13.24 -17.32 2.24
C ASP A 36 -14.56 -17.30 3.04
N THR A 37 -14.60 -16.44 4.04
CA THR A 37 -15.75 -16.25 4.91
C THR A 37 -16.15 -14.77 4.91
N PRO A 38 -17.44 -14.47 5.19
CA PRO A 38 -17.89 -13.08 5.29
C PRO A 38 -17.07 -12.24 6.26
N LYS A 39 -16.65 -12.83 7.38
CA LYS A 39 -15.80 -12.17 8.37
C LYS A 39 -14.44 -11.75 7.80
N HIS A 40 -13.72 -12.68 7.19
CA HIS A 40 -12.38 -12.40 6.61
C HIS A 40 -12.47 -11.43 5.45
N ARG A 41 -13.46 -11.57 4.59
CA ARG A 41 -13.70 -10.63 3.49
C ARG A 41 -13.95 -9.23 4.00
N SER A 42 -14.84 -9.08 4.98
CA SER A 42 -15.16 -7.79 5.58
C SER A 42 -13.94 -7.11 6.21
N MET A 43 -13.12 -7.88 6.92
CA MET A 43 -11.86 -7.37 7.51
C MET A 43 -10.88 -6.89 6.44
N GLY A 44 -10.71 -7.67 5.38
CA GLY A 44 -9.80 -7.33 4.29
C GLY A 44 -10.25 -6.15 3.44
N GLU A 45 -11.56 -6.03 3.21
CA GLU A 45 -12.14 -4.93 2.45
C GLU A 45 -12.09 -3.58 3.16
N TYR A 46 -11.78 -3.55 4.45
CA TYR A 46 -11.60 -2.30 5.19
C TYR A 46 -10.51 -1.43 4.57
N GLY A 47 -9.40 -2.04 4.14
CA GLY A 47 -8.30 -1.32 3.51
C GLY A 47 -8.76 -0.48 2.32
N PRO A 48 -9.29 -1.09 1.26
CA PRO A 48 -9.77 -0.34 0.09
C PRO A 48 -10.96 0.58 0.39
N ARG A 49 -11.82 0.25 1.35
CA ARG A 49 -13.00 1.08 1.68
C ARG A 49 -12.66 2.30 2.52
N ARG A 50 -11.76 2.18 3.49
CA ARG A 50 -11.46 3.24 4.46
C ARG A 50 -9.99 3.45 4.71
N GLY A 51 -9.20 2.37 4.78
CA GLY A 51 -7.80 2.42 5.17
C GLY A 51 -6.96 3.26 4.23
N ILE A 52 -7.12 3.10 2.93
CA ILE A 52 -6.39 3.86 1.91
C ILE A 52 -6.61 5.36 2.07
N ASN A 53 -7.86 5.80 2.21
CA ASN A 53 -8.17 7.21 2.37
C ASN A 53 -7.49 7.80 3.61
N ARG A 54 -7.53 7.07 4.71
CA ARG A 54 -6.87 7.50 5.97
C ARG A 54 -5.36 7.60 5.82
N ILE A 55 -4.76 6.65 5.11
CA ILE A 55 -3.32 6.67 4.83
C ILE A 55 -2.98 7.85 3.91
N LEU A 56 -3.73 8.06 2.83
CA LEU A 56 -3.51 9.16 1.91
C LEU A 56 -3.64 10.52 2.59
N GLU A 57 -4.61 10.69 3.47
CA GLU A 57 -4.77 11.90 4.27
C GLU A 57 -3.56 12.15 5.18
N ALA A 58 -3.07 11.11 5.85
CA ALA A 58 -1.88 11.22 6.70
C ALA A 58 -0.62 11.56 5.90
N LEU A 59 -0.40 10.90 4.76
CA LEU A 59 0.74 11.17 3.90
C LEU A 59 0.71 12.60 3.34
N ASP A 60 -0.46 13.08 2.97
CA ASP A 60 -0.66 14.45 2.50
C ASP A 60 -0.39 15.45 3.64
N ARG A 61 -0.95 15.21 4.81
CA ARG A 61 -0.75 16.07 5.99
C ARG A 61 0.72 16.25 6.33
N PHE A 62 1.52 15.21 6.26
CA PHE A 62 2.94 15.24 6.57
C PHE A 62 3.83 15.50 5.34
N GLN A 63 3.24 15.68 4.15
CA GLN A 63 3.94 15.89 2.89
C GLN A 63 4.99 14.80 2.60
N VAL A 64 4.60 13.56 2.80
CA VAL A 64 5.43 12.37 2.57
C VAL A 64 4.86 11.58 1.40
N LYS A 65 5.74 11.15 0.50
CA LYS A 65 5.39 10.22 -0.58
C LYS A 65 5.76 8.80 -0.16
N ALA A 66 4.94 7.84 -0.58
CA ALA A 66 5.10 6.43 -0.27
C ALA A 66 5.08 5.59 -1.54
N THR A 67 5.49 4.32 -1.40
CA THR A 67 5.39 3.31 -2.45
C THR A 67 4.32 2.30 -2.06
N PHE A 68 3.36 2.08 -2.93
CA PHE A 68 2.27 1.15 -2.72
C PHE A 68 2.49 -0.11 -3.56
N PHE A 69 2.48 -1.26 -2.91
CA PHE A 69 2.66 -2.55 -3.57
C PHE A 69 1.29 -3.18 -3.79
N ALA A 70 0.85 -3.22 -5.04
CA ALA A 70 -0.47 -3.70 -5.43
C ALA A 70 -0.37 -5.05 -6.14
N PRO A 71 -0.97 -6.12 -5.59
CA PRO A 71 -1.17 -7.35 -6.37
C PRO A 71 -2.08 -7.07 -7.58
N GLY A 72 -1.86 -7.81 -8.67
CA GLY A 72 -2.69 -7.64 -9.88
C GLY A 72 -4.18 -7.78 -9.62
N ILE A 73 -4.57 -8.71 -8.74
CA ILE A 73 -5.97 -8.88 -8.35
C ILE A 73 -6.54 -7.66 -7.62
N PHE A 74 -5.72 -6.94 -6.85
CA PHE A 74 -6.14 -5.69 -6.23
C PHE A 74 -6.46 -4.63 -7.31
N ALA A 75 -5.58 -4.51 -8.29
CA ALA A 75 -5.77 -3.56 -9.40
C ALA A 75 -7.05 -3.84 -10.20
N GLU A 76 -7.36 -5.11 -10.42
CA GLU A 76 -8.61 -5.52 -11.10
C GLU A 76 -9.86 -5.23 -10.28
N THR A 77 -9.78 -5.45 -8.96
CA THR A 77 -10.94 -5.36 -8.06
C THR A 77 -11.19 -3.92 -7.60
N TYR A 78 -10.14 -3.17 -7.37
CA TYR A 78 -10.20 -1.82 -6.78
C TYR A 78 -9.47 -0.78 -7.66
N PRO A 79 -9.83 -0.64 -8.94
CA PRO A 79 -9.13 0.27 -9.86
C PRO A 79 -9.24 1.75 -9.44
N GLU A 80 -10.35 2.15 -8.86
CA GLU A 80 -10.55 3.54 -8.43
C GLU A 80 -9.62 3.93 -7.28
N GLN A 81 -9.42 3.03 -6.32
CA GLN A 81 -8.51 3.24 -5.21
C GLN A 81 -7.06 3.35 -5.70
N LEU A 82 -6.68 2.52 -6.65
CA LEU A 82 -5.36 2.58 -7.25
C LEU A 82 -5.13 3.90 -7.99
N LYS A 83 -6.14 4.37 -8.70
CA LYS A 83 -6.13 5.67 -9.38
C LYS A 83 -5.94 6.82 -8.39
N GLU A 84 -6.68 6.82 -7.28
CA GLU A 84 -6.54 7.83 -6.23
C GLU A 84 -5.12 7.89 -5.67
N ILE A 85 -4.49 6.74 -5.45
CA ILE A 85 -3.10 6.64 -5.00
C ILE A 85 -2.15 7.28 -6.01
N ALA A 86 -2.31 6.96 -7.28
CA ALA A 86 -1.48 7.48 -8.36
C ALA A 86 -1.66 9.01 -8.52
N GLU A 87 -2.89 9.49 -8.49
CA GLU A 87 -3.22 10.92 -8.59
C GLU A 87 -2.68 11.72 -7.40
N ALA A 88 -2.57 11.10 -6.23
CA ALA A 88 -1.95 11.72 -5.06
C ALA A 88 -0.41 11.80 -5.17
N GLY A 89 0.18 11.27 -6.23
CA GLY A 89 1.61 11.37 -6.51
C GLY A 89 2.48 10.30 -5.87
N HIS A 90 1.89 9.21 -5.41
CA HIS A 90 2.63 8.08 -4.84
C HIS A 90 3.07 7.10 -5.94
N GLU A 91 4.12 6.34 -5.66
CA GLU A 91 4.60 5.26 -6.52
C GLU A 91 3.76 4.00 -6.32
N ILE A 92 3.52 3.29 -7.42
CA ILE A 92 2.85 1.98 -7.42
C ILE A 92 3.75 0.96 -8.06
#